data_31f49c5c4de0b1f0fa0fab011503e57d
#
_entry.id   31f49c5c4de0b1f0fa0fab011503e57d
#
_cell.length_a   1.000
_cell.length_b   1.000
_cell.length_c   1.000
_cell.angle_alpha   90.00
_cell.angle_beta   90.00
_cell.angle_gamma   90.00
#
_symmetry.space_group_name_H-M   'P 1'
#
loop_
_entity.id
_entity.type
_entity.pdbx_description
1 polymer ?
#
loop_
_entity_poly.entity_id
_entity_poly.type
_entity_poly.pdbx_seq_one_letter_code
_entity_poly.pdbx_strand_id
1 'polypeptide(L)'
;MEFSSHAQSNIFNVKNGQITFFSSTPIENIQAKTQKVASAINLDNGDIIFKVKINTFEFAKKLMQEHFNENYMESDKYPFAEFKGKILNPQQIKGNGTYNVDVSGKLLIHGITKDYITKATIVLNNNQLSTISNFDIKLVDHNIKVPSIVGKNIAEVIQVKIAAQFNKVEVN
;
A
#
# COMPACT_ATOMS: atom_id res chain seq x y z
N MET A 1 18.55 26.31 -34.10
CA MET A 1 18.43 24.91 -33.71
C MET A 1 17.79 24.88 -32.32
N GLU A 2 16.51 24.60 -32.29
CA GLU A 2 15.84 24.38 -31.02
C GLU A 2 16.04 22.93 -30.61
N PHE A 3 16.82 22.71 -29.56
CA PHE A 3 16.84 21.41 -28.91
C PHE A 3 15.57 21.28 -28.08
N SER A 4 14.55 20.65 -28.64
CA SER A 4 13.41 20.17 -27.88
C SER A 4 13.91 19.12 -26.90
N SER A 5 14.30 19.54 -25.72
CA SER A 5 14.53 18.61 -24.63
C SER A 5 13.17 18.04 -24.25
N HIS A 6 12.84 16.88 -24.76
CA HIS A 6 11.73 16.11 -24.25
C HIS A 6 12.14 15.67 -22.86
N ALA A 7 11.63 16.37 -21.87
CA ALA A 7 11.78 15.96 -20.48
C ALA A 7 11.19 14.56 -20.32
N GLN A 8 12.06 13.55 -20.13
CA GLN A 8 11.60 12.20 -19.83
C GLN A 8 10.88 12.23 -18.47
N SER A 9 9.59 11.92 -18.46
CA SER A 9 8.87 11.81 -17.20
C SER A 9 9.40 10.60 -16.39
N ASN A 10 9.63 10.78 -15.10
CA ASN A 10 10.05 9.72 -14.18
C ASN A 10 8.85 9.08 -13.52
N ILE A 11 7.90 8.61 -14.33
CA ILE A 11 6.70 7.90 -13.88
C ILE A 11 6.94 6.40 -13.97
N PHE A 12 6.61 5.70 -12.89
CA PHE A 12 6.73 4.26 -12.77
C PHE A 12 5.36 3.67 -12.47
N ASN A 13 4.97 2.67 -13.24
CA ASN A 13 3.74 1.90 -13.00
C ASN A 13 4.07 0.53 -12.42
N VAL A 14 3.21 0.04 -11.54
CA VAL A 14 3.39 -1.26 -10.93
C VAL A 14 3.39 -2.37 -11.98
N LYS A 15 4.37 -3.25 -11.86
CA LYS A 15 4.45 -4.52 -12.61
C LYS A 15 3.95 -5.67 -11.75
N ASN A 16 4.46 -5.75 -10.52
CA ASN A 16 4.06 -6.73 -9.51
C ASN A 16 3.96 -6.03 -8.17
N GLY A 17 2.86 -6.22 -7.48
CA GLY A 17 2.68 -5.69 -6.14
C GLY A 17 2.03 -6.70 -5.23
N GLN A 18 2.44 -6.72 -3.97
CA GLN A 18 1.85 -7.54 -2.93
C GLN A 18 1.65 -6.71 -1.69
N ILE A 19 0.45 -6.80 -1.13
CA ILE A 19 0.12 -6.27 0.18
C ILE A 19 -0.22 -7.45 1.07
N THR A 20 0.45 -7.51 2.22
CA THR A 20 0.22 -8.52 3.25
C THR A 20 -0.14 -7.80 4.54
N PHE A 21 -1.12 -8.29 5.28
CA PHE A 21 -1.36 -7.80 6.62
C PHE A 21 -1.36 -8.94 7.63
N PHE A 22 -1.00 -8.58 8.86
CA PHE A 22 -0.87 -9.50 9.99
C PHE A 22 -1.65 -8.98 11.17
N SER A 23 -2.48 -9.86 11.73
CA SER A 23 -3.08 -9.69 13.04
C SER A 23 -2.45 -10.75 13.96
N SER A 24 -1.74 -10.32 14.98
CA SER A 24 -1.10 -11.23 15.93
C SER A 24 -1.63 -11.00 17.33
N THR A 25 -2.18 -12.06 17.90
CA THR A 25 -2.64 -12.10 19.28
C THR A 25 -2.10 -13.35 19.98
N PRO A 26 -2.13 -13.43 21.33
CA PRO A 26 -1.75 -14.66 22.03
C PRO A 26 -2.58 -15.88 21.65
N ILE A 27 -3.78 -15.69 21.10
CA ILE A 27 -4.70 -16.77 20.74
C ILE A 27 -4.54 -17.20 19.30
N GLU A 28 -4.36 -16.26 18.37
CA GLU A 28 -4.37 -16.54 16.93
C GLU A 28 -3.51 -15.56 16.14
N ASN A 29 -2.81 -16.09 15.14
CA ASN A 29 -2.13 -15.30 14.13
C ASN A 29 -2.90 -15.41 12.82
N ILE A 30 -3.29 -14.27 12.27
CA ILE A 30 -4.02 -14.18 11.02
C ILE A 30 -3.15 -13.44 10.01
N GLN A 31 -3.02 -14.00 8.83
CA GLN A 31 -2.32 -13.37 7.71
C GLN A 31 -3.22 -13.40 6.48
N ALA A 32 -3.26 -12.30 5.76
CA ALA A 32 -3.90 -12.21 4.47
C ALA A 32 -3.02 -11.46 3.49
N LYS A 33 -3.14 -11.80 2.22
CA LYS A 33 -2.34 -11.17 1.16
C LYS A 33 -3.16 -10.99 -0.12
N THR A 34 -2.78 -9.99 -0.88
CA THR A 34 -3.27 -9.79 -2.25
C THR A 34 -2.13 -9.42 -3.18
N GLN A 35 -2.22 -9.86 -4.42
CA GLN A 35 -1.33 -9.44 -5.51
C GLN A 35 -2.06 -8.54 -6.52
N LYS A 36 -3.32 -8.20 -6.25
CA LYS A 36 -4.14 -7.34 -7.09
C LYS A 36 -4.00 -5.88 -6.66
N VAL A 37 -2.85 -5.30 -6.96
CA VAL A 37 -2.48 -3.94 -6.55
C VAL A 37 -2.30 -3.07 -7.78
N ALA A 38 -2.96 -1.90 -7.80
CA ALA A 38 -2.69 -0.83 -8.75
C ALA A 38 -1.84 0.24 -8.06
N SER A 39 -0.79 0.70 -8.69
CA SER A 39 0.08 1.74 -8.13
C SER A 39 0.87 2.45 -9.20
N ALA A 40 1.15 3.72 -8.95
CA ALA A 40 2.06 4.54 -9.75
C ALA A 40 2.86 5.48 -8.85
N ILE A 41 4.09 5.76 -9.25
CA ILE A 41 5.00 6.65 -8.55
C ILE A 41 5.59 7.63 -9.57
N ASN A 42 5.56 8.92 -9.25
CA ASN A 42 6.24 9.97 -10.00
C ASN A 42 7.45 10.47 -9.20
N LEU A 43 8.65 10.13 -9.62
CA LEU A 43 9.87 10.54 -8.92
C LEU A 43 10.22 12.02 -9.12
N ASP A 44 9.63 12.71 -10.09
CA ASP A 44 9.89 14.14 -10.31
C ASP A 44 9.27 14.99 -9.20
N ASN A 45 8.08 14.67 -8.77
CA ASN A 45 7.35 15.42 -7.74
C ASN A 45 7.07 14.62 -6.46
N GLY A 46 7.36 13.32 -6.45
CA GLY A 46 7.14 12.44 -5.32
C GLY A 46 5.74 11.84 -5.21
N ASP A 47 4.84 12.14 -6.12
CA ASP A 47 3.47 11.62 -6.05
C ASP A 47 3.44 10.09 -6.09
N ILE A 48 2.64 9.52 -5.20
CA ILE A 48 2.46 8.08 -5.10
C ILE A 48 0.98 7.75 -4.86
N ILE A 49 0.51 6.74 -5.56
CA ILE A 49 -0.82 6.19 -5.36
C ILE A 49 -0.76 4.67 -5.27
N PHE A 50 -1.50 4.12 -4.32
CA PHE A 50 -1.79 2.68 -4.22
C PHE A 50 -3.29 2.50 -4.15
N LYS A 51 -3.80 1.52 -4.87
CA LYS A 51 -5.22 1.13 -4.82
C LYS A 51 -5.33 -0.38 -4.82
N VAL A 52 -6.15 -0.90 -3.94
CA VAL A 52 -6.39 -2.34 -3.82
C VAL A 52 -7.86 -2.62 -3.63
N LYS A 53 -8.34 -3.66 -4.29
CA LYS A 53 -9.71 -4.14 -4.10
C LYS A 53 -9.75 -5.07 -2.89
N ILE A 54 -10.59 -4.74 -1.91
CA ILE A 54 -10.63 -5.43 -0.61
C ILE A 54 -10.94 -6.91 -0.74
N ASN A 55 -11.87 -7.30 -1.59
CA ASN A 55 -12.26 -8.70 -1.74
C ASN A 55 -11.23 -9.57 -2.47
N THR A 56 -10.07 -9.01 -2.82
CA THR A 56 -8.95 -9.77 -3.41
C THR A 56 -7.96 -10.31 -2.39
N PHE A 57 -8.11 -9.94 -1.12
CA PHE A 57 -7.27 -10.52 -0.06
C PHE A 57 -7.61 -11.99 0.17
N GLU A 58 -6.58 -12.81 0.20
CA GLU A 58 -6.68 -14.25 0.38
C GLU A 58 -6.18 -14.65 1.78
N PHE A 59 -6.97 -15.47 2.44
CA PHE A 59 -6.72 -16.03 3.77
C PHE A 59 -6.50 -17.54 3.68
N ALA A 60 -5.77 -18.11 4.63
CA ALA A 60 -5.62 -19.55 4.74
C ALA A 60 -6.97 -20.24 5.07
N LYS A 61 -7.81 -19.60 5.88
CA LYS A 61 -9.14 -20.09 6.26
C LYS A 61 -10.22 -19.33 5.51
N LYS A 62 -11.02 -20.05 4.73
CA LYS A 62 -12.08 -19.46 3.93
C LYS A 62 -13.13 -18.72 4.78
N LEU A 63 -13.49 -19.26 5.93
CA LEU A 63 -14.46 -18.62 6.83
C LEU A 63 -13.92 -17.26 7.34
N MET A 64 -12.64 -17.16 7.62
CA MET A 64 -12.03 -15.90 8.02
C MET A 64 -12.07 -14.87 6.88
N GLN A 65 -11.86 -15.31 5.65
CA GLN A 65 -11.97 -14.46 4.46
C GLN A 65 -13.39 -13.93 4.26
N GLU A 66 -14.40 -14.76 4.49
CA GLU A 66 -15.80 -14.35 4.45
C GLU A 66 -16.11 -13.30 5.53
N HIS A 67 -15.69 -13.55 6.77
CA HIS A 67 -15.88 -12.59 7.87
C HIS A 67 -15.17 -11.27 7.60
N PHE A 68 -13.97 -11.31 7.05
CA PHE A 68 -13.22 -10.11 6.66
C PHE A 68 -14.02 -9.27 5.67
N ASN A 69 -14.55 -9.88 4.63
CA ASN A 69 -15.29 -9.17 3.60
C ASN A 69 -16.66 -8.69 4.06
N GLU A 70 -17.40 -9.53 4.77
CA GLU A 70 -18.80 -9.25 5.10
C GLU A 70 -18.95 -8.42 6.38
N ASN A 71 -18.18 -8.76 7.42
CA ASN A 71 -18.40 -8.22 8.76
C ASN A 71 -17.44 -7.11 9.14
N TYR A 72 -16.15 -7.20 8.74
CA TYR A 72 -15.14 -6.23 9.15
C TYR A 72 -14.98 -5.11 8.15
N MET A 73 -14.72 -5.45 6.91
CA MET A 73 -14.42 -4.47 5.86
C MET A 73 -15.65 -4.02 5.08
N GLU A 74 -16.73 -4.79 5.14
CA GLU A 74 -17.94 -4.53 4.36
C GLU A 74 -17.57 -4.23 2.90
N SER A 75 -16.89 -5.18 2.24
CA SER A 75 -16.25 -4.97 0.95
C SER A 75 -17.22 -4.69 -0.20
N ASP A 76 -18.49 -5.04 -0.06
CA ASP A 76 -19.53 -4.66 -1.03
C ASP A 76 -19.85 -3.17 -0.95
N LYS A 77 -19.79 -2.59 0.25
CA LYS A 77 -20.03 -1.16 0.50
C LYS A 77 -18.79 -0.30 0.31
N TYR A 78 -17.63 -0.82 0.71
CA TYR A 78 -16.33 -0.15 0.63
C TYR A 78 -15.34 -1.03 -0.14
N PRO A 79 -15.47 -1.11 -1.47
CA PRO A 79 -14.75 -2.10 -2.27
C PRO A 79 -13.24 -1.87 -2.38
N PHE A 80 -12.76 -0.64 -2.14
CA PHE A 80 -11.36 -0.29 -2.33
C PHE A 80 -10.74 0.34 -1.09
N ALA A 81 -9.46 0.03 -0.85
CA ALA A 81 -8.58 0.85 -0.06
C ALA A 81 -7.68 1.64 -1.00
N GLU A 82 -7.37 2.89 -0.63
CA GLU A 82 -6.58 3.78 -1.48
C GLU A 82 -5.66 4.64 -0.63
N PHE A 83 -4.40 4.72 -1.06
CA PHE A 83 -3.41 5.62 -0.48
C PHE A 83 -2.99 6.63 -1.54
N LYS A 84 -3.09 7.90 -1.20
CA LYS A 84 -2.58 9.02 -2.02
C LYS A 84 -1.63 9.84 -1.18
N GLY A 85 -0.39 9.94 -1.63
CA GLY A 85 0.61 10.65 -0.87
C GLY A 85 1.80 11.11 -1.69
N LYS A 86 2.84 11.49 -0.96
CA LYS A 86 4.08 11.98 -1.53
C LYS A 86 5.28 11.36 -0.82
N ILE A 87 6.28 11.02 -1.61
CA ILE A 87 7.63 10.80 -1.12
C ILE A 87 8.17 12.19 -0.74
N LEU A 88 8.59 12.34 0.50
CA LEU A 88 9.23 13.58 0.95
C LEU A 88 10.66 13.62 0.42
N ASN A 89 11.08 14.78 -0.08
CA ASN A 89 12.40 14.98 -0.68
C ASN A 89 12.71 14.01 -1.84
N PRO A 90 11.85 13.92 -2.89
CA PRO A 90 12.08 13.00 -4.01
C PRO A 90 13.34 13.31 -4.80
N GLN A 91 13.86 14.55 -4.72
CA GLN A 91 15.09 14.97 -5.36
C GLN A 91 16.35 14.27 -4.84
N GLN A 92 16.28 13.61 -3.68
CA GLN A 92 17.39 12.78 -3.18
C GLN A 92 17.58 11.50 -4.00
N ILE A 93 16.54 11.08 -4.72
CA ILE A 93 16.57 9.86 -5.55
C ILE A 93 17.18 10.24 -6.90
N LYS A 94 18.48 10.02 -7.01
CA LYS A 94 19.27 10.37 -8.21
C LYS A 94 20.06 9.15 -8.68
N GLY A 95 19.60 8.57 -9.81
CA GLY A 95 20.28 7.41 -10.38
C GLY A 95 20.08 6.13 -9.59
N ASN A 96 20.80 5.10 -10.00
CA ASN A 96 20.71 3.78 -9.39
C ASN A 96 21.18 3.79 -7.93
N GLY A 97 20.49 3.06 -7.07
CA GLY A 97 20.84 2.96 -5.66
C GLY A 97 19.64 2.57 -4.80
N THR A 98 19.92 2.53 -3.50
CA THR A 98 18.94 2.25 -2.45
C THR A 98 18.70 3.50 -1.64
N TYR A 99 17.44 3.89 -1.49
CA TYR A 99 17.03 5.12 -0.83
C TYR A 99 16.01 4.82 0.27
N ASN A 100 16.26 5.32 1.46
CA ASN A 100 15.29 5.32 2.55
C ASN A 100 14.57 6.66 2.55
N VAL A 101 13.26 6.61 2.41
CA VAL A 101 12.43 7.81 2.26
C VAL A 101 11.28 7.81 3.26
N ASP A 102 10.82 9.00 3.58
CA ASP A 102 9.57 9.19 4.30
C ASP A 102 8.45 9.46 3.28
N VAL A 103 7.30 8.87 3.53
CA VAL A 103 6.11 9.01 2.70
C VAL A 103 4.98 9.55 3.56
N SER A 104 4.36 10.62 3.12
CA SER A 104 3.22 11.23 3.80
C SER A 104 2.00 11.20 2.88
N GLY A 105 0.86 10.83 3.41
CA GLY A 105 -0.35 10.79 2.59
C GLY A 105 -1.60 10.45 3.36
N LYS A 106 -2.66 10.23 2.60
CA LYS A 106 -3.99 9.90 3.10
C LYS A 106 -4.37 8.48 2.71
N LEU A 107 -4.78 7.72 3.71
CA LEU A 107 -5.22 6.32 3.53
C LEU A 107 -6.73 6.24 3.74
N LEU A 108 -7.44 5.85 2.70
CA LEU A 108 -8.87 5.57 2.72
C LEU A 108 -9.07 4.06 2.91
N ILE A 109 -9.68 3.70 4.02
CA ILE A 109 -10.12 2.33 4.33
C ILE A 109 -11.48 2.41 4.97
N HIS A 110 -12.40 1.52 4.61
CA HIS A 110 -13.73 1.40 5.23
C HIS A 110 -14.48 2.75 5.23
N GLY A 111 -14.34 3.52 4.15
CA GLY A 111 -14.99 4.82 3.99
C GLY A 111 -14.37 5.96 4.80
N ILE A 112 -13.30 5.73 5.57
CA ILE A 112 -12.68 6.73 6.43
C ILE A 112 -11.25 7.00 5.97
N THR A 113 -10.94 8.27 5.76
CA THR A 113 -9.61 8.75 5.36
C THR A 113 -8.86 9.27 6.58
N LYS A 114 -7.63 8.80 6.75
CA LYS A 114 -6.70 9.24 7.81
C LYS A 114 -5.34 9.58 7.23
N ASP A 115 -4.65 10.49 7.89
CA ASP A 115 -3.28 10.85 7.54
C ASP A 115 -2.29 9.82 8.09
N TYR A 116 -1.33 9.45 7.24
CA TYR A 116 -0.25 8.51 7.59
C TYR A 116 1.09 9.09 7.17
N ILE A 117 2.09 8.86 8.01
CA ILE A 117 3.50 9.06 7.69
C ILE A 117 4.18 7.72 7.90
N THR A 118 4.88 7.23 6.89
CA THR A 118 5.57 5.95 6.96
C THR A 118 6.92 6.02 6.26
N LYS A 119 7.76 5.05 6.55
CA LYS A 119 9.05 4.89 5.89
C LYS A 119 8.94 3.87 4.77
N ALA A 120 9.69 4.11 3.70
CA ALA A 120 9.82 3.16 2.62
C ALA A 120 11.27 3.06 2.16
N THR A 121 11.65 1.90 1.67
CA THR A 121 12.91 1.68 0.98
C THR A 121 12.64 1.59 -0.51
N ILE A 122 13.30 2.41 -1.29
CA ILE A 122 13.22 2.42 -2.75
C ILE A 122 14.55 1.96 -3.32
N VAL A 123 14.51 0.98 -4.20
CA VAL A 123 15.68 0.56 -4.98
C VAL A 123 15.43 0.92 -6.43
N LEU A 124 16.26 1.78 -6.97
CA LEU A 124 16.21 2.18 -8.37
C LEU A 124 17.36 1.49 -9.12
N ASN A 125 17.04 0.77 -10.17
CA ASN A 125 17.99 0.10 -11.05
C ASN A 125 17.56 0.28 -12.50
N ASN A 126 18.18 1.25 -13.17
CA ASN A 126 17.83 1.66 -14.53
C ASN A 126 16.35 2.09 -14.62
N ASN A 127 15.53 1.37 -15.37
CA ASN A 127 14.11 1.67 -15.58
C ASN A 127 13.20 0.84 -14.65
N GLN A 128 13.77 0.20 -13.63
CA GLN A 128 13.04 -0.59 -12.66
C GLN A 128 13.14 0.03 -11.27
N LEU A 129 12.04 0.06 -10.57
CA LEU A 129 11.95 0.54 -9.20
C LEU A 129 11.31 -0.54 -8.34
N SER A 130 11.89 -0.80 -7.17
CA SER A 130 11.28 -1.67 -6.16
C SER A 130 11.04 -0.87 -4.89
N THR A 131 9.96 -1.15 -4.20
CA THR A 131 9.69 -0.53 -2.90
C THR A 131 9.22 -1.54 -1.88
N ILE A 132 9.63 -1.31 -0.64
CA ILE A 132 9.14 -2.04 0.54
C ILE A 132 8.77 -1.01 1.59
N SER A 133 7.59 -1.18 2.19
CA SER A 133 7.15 -0.37 3.32
C SER A 133 6.41 -1.25 4.33
N ASN A 134 6.62 -0.97 5.61
CA ASN A 134 5.90 -1.60 6.71
C ASN A 134 5.30 -0.50 7.57
N PHE A 135 4.04 -0.63 7.92
CA PHE A 135 3.35 0.32 8.80
C PHE A 135 2.19 -0.35 9.52
N ASP A 136 1.70 0.32 10.55
CA ASP A 136 0.61 -0.17 11.38
C ASP A 136 -0.68 0.58 11.09
N ILE A 137 -1.80 -0.13 11.13
CA ILE A 137 -3.13 0.43 11.02
C ILE A 137 -3.90 0.08 12.30
N LYS A 138 -4.40 1.10 12.98
CA LYS A 138 -5.35 0.92 14.09
C LYS A 138 -6.75 0.76 13.52
N LEU A 139 -7.42 -0.34 13.85
CA LEU A 139 -8.76 -0.62 13.32
C LEU A 139 -9.76 0.47 13.72
N VAL A 140 -9.63 1.02 14.92
CA VAL A 140 -10.51 2.08 15.43
C VAL A 140 -10.43 3.35 14.59
N ASP A 141 -9.27 3.67 14.01
CA ASP A 141 -9.07 4.87 13.19
C ASP A 141 -9.90 4.83 11.90
N HIS A 142 -10.26 3.64 11.44
CA HIS A 142 -11.09 3.43 10.25
C HIS A 142 -12.48 2.86 10.58
N ASN A 143 -12.89 3.00 11.84
CA ASN A 143 -14.19 2.53 12.32
C ASN A 143 -14.46 1.05 11.99
N ILE A 144 -13.43 0.24 11.98
CA ILE A 144 -13.54 -1.20 11.81
C ILE A 144 -13.79 -1.81 13.18
N LYS A 145 -15.00 -2.35 13.37
CA LYS A 145 -15.44 -2.91 14.65
C LYS A 145 -15.21 -4.42 14.66
N VAL A 146 -14.58 -4.89 15.74
CA VAL A 146 -14.40 -6.32 16.00
C VAL A 146 -15.41 -6.71 17.08
N PRO A 147 -16.32 -7.67 16.78
CA PRO A 147 -17.26 -8.14 17.79
C PRO A 147 -16.55 -8.67 19.03
N SER A 148 -17.06 -8.35 20.23
CA SER A 148 -16.43 -8.72 21.50
C SER A 148 -16.21 -10.23 21.68
N ILE A 149 -17.06 -11.03 21.06
CA ILE A 149 -16.98 -12.50 21.11
C ILE A 149 -15.73 -13.06 20.42
N VAL A 150 -15.16 -12.33 19.45
CA VAL A 150 -13.93 -12.69 18.72
C VAL A 150 -12.79 -11.68 18.92
N GLY A 151 -13.01 -10.68 19.77
CA GLY A 151 -12.07 -9.57 19.98
C GLY A 151 -10.69 -10.00 20.47
N LYS A 152 -10.59 -11.14 21.15
CA LYS A 152 -9.30 -11.69 21.60
C LYS A 152 -8.50 -12.35 20.48
N ASN A 153 -9.14 -12.66 19.36
CA ASN A 153 -8.53 -13.34 18.23
C ASN A 153 -8.02 -12.37 17.17
N ILE A 154 -8.42 -11.11 17.23
CA ILE A 154 -8.05 -10.09 16.25
C ILE A 154 -7.37 -8.93 16.97
N ALA A 155 -6.18 -8.56 16.49
CA ALA A 155 -5.42 -7.46 17.06
C ALA A 155 -6.08 -6.10 16.77
N GLU A 156 -5.98 -5.18 17.72
CA GLU A 156 -6.44 -3.80 17.52
C GLU A 156 -5.57 -3.02 16.54
N VAL A 157 -4.31 -3.43 16.42
CA VAL A 157 -3.33 -2.85 15.47
C VAL A 157 -2.90 -3.93 14.51
N ILE A 158 -3.08 -3.66 13.22
CA ILE A 158 -2.74 -4.55 12.11
C ILE A 158 -1.45 -4.08 11.49
N GLN A 159 -0.49 -4.99 11.32
CA GLN A 159 0.76 -4.72 10.62
C GLN A 159 0.56 -4.93 9.13
N VAL A 160 0.94 -3.94 8.32
CA VAL A 160 0.85 -4.00 6.86
C VAL A 160 2.23 -3.96 6.25
N LYS A 161 2.48 -4.86 5.32
CA LYS A 161 3.68 -4.87 4.49
C LYS A 161 3.30 -4.70 3.03
N ILE A 162 3.94 -3.74 2.39
CA ILE A 162 3.84 -3.52 0.94
C ILE A 162 5.18 -3.87 0.31
N ALA A 163 5.15 -4.69 -0.73
CA ALA A 163 6.31 -4.97 -1.57
C ALA A 163 5.85 -4.87 -3.03
N ALA A 164 6.49 -4.00 -3.81
CA ALA A 164 6.07 -3.76 -5.17
C ALA A 164 7.26 -3.51 -6.09
N GLN A 165 7.10 -3.93 -7.35
CA GLN A 165 8.04 -3.69 -8.43
C GLN A 165 7.35 -2.90 -9.52
N PHE A 166 8.06 -1.92 -10.06
CA PHE A 166 7.56 -0.96 -11.04
C PHE A 166 8.48 -0.91 -12.25
N ASN A 167 7.88 -0.68 -13.39
CA ASN A 167 8.62 -0.33 -14.61
C ASN A 167 8.38 1.13 -14.95
N LYS A 168 9.43 1.79 -15.44
CA LYS A 168 9.32 3.14 -15.95
C LYS A 168 8.37 3.17 -17.15
N VAL A 169 7.48 4.16 -17.14
CA VAL A 169 6.60 4.40 -18.29
C VAL A 169 7.42 4.99 -19.42
N GLU A 170 7.40 4.32 -20.57
CA GLU A 170 8.01 4.85 -21.78
C GLU A 170 7.02 5.78 -22.46
N VAL A 171 7.50 7.01 -22.77
CA VAL A 171 6.74 7.97 -23.56
C VAL A 171 7.20 7.83 -25.00
N ASN A 172 6.28 7.34 -25.86
CA ASN A 172 6.53 7.30 -27.31
C ASN A 172 6.31 8.67 -27.93
#